data_a27ec7326c087d91469925da30465d55
#
_entry.id   a27ec7326c087d91469925da30465d55
#
_cell.length_a   1.000
_cell.length_b   1.000
_cell.length_c   1.000
_cell.angle_alpha   90.00
_cell.angle_beta   90.00
_cell.angle_gamma   90.00
#
_symmetry.space_group_name_H-M   'P 1'
#
loop_
_entity.id
_entity.type
_entity.pdbx_description
1 polymer ?
#
loop_
_entity_poly.entity_id
_entity_poly.type
_entity_poly.pdbx_seq_one_letter_code
_entity_poly.pdbx_strand_id
1 'polypeptide(L)'
;MRNIKNGLIMKITGFIAISFSIVCSTAACSDDPVAVANPEPAVTVVKVPNGSFEEDAAETASPKGWTVSGDYSAAKVVQGGCEGNYALQYGATSAYTVSTRQSVNGLEDGIYDLEFYYKSTGGQISCYVAAGTDTKKMTSLQASPSTWVRSYVRGIKVEGGKWDIEIH
;
A
#
# COMPACT_ATOMS: atom_id res chain seq x y z
N MET A 1 4.58 11.96 -33.82
CA MET A 1 4.31 12.41 -32.43
C MET A 1 3.84 11.22 -31.63
N ARG A 2 4.65 10.69 -30.69
CA ARG A 2 4.25 9.60 -29.81
C ARG A 2 3.42 10.19 -28.68
N ASN A 3 2.14 9.85 -28.62
CA ASN A 3 1.29 10.12 -27.45
C ASN A 3 1.81 9.27 -26.28
N ILE A 4 2.57 9.88 -25.40
CA ILE A 4 2.99 9.26 -24.15
C ILE A 4 1.79 9.40 -23.20
N LYS A 5 0.99 8.35 -23.11
CA LYS A 5 -0.02 8.26 -22.06
C LYS A 5 0.74 7.96 -20.75
N ASN A 6 1.02 9.00 -19.98
CA ASN A 6 1.56 8.85 -18.64
C ASN A 6 0.48 8.20 -17.77
N GLY A 7 0.68 6.96 -17.36
CA GLY A 7 -0.28 6.22 -16.55
C GLY A 7 0.41 5.50 -15.38
N LEU A 8 -0.21 5.56 -14.23
CA LEU A 8 0.05 4.71 -13.09
C LEU A 8 -1.13 3.76 -12.95
N ILE A 9 -0.87 2.47 -12.84
CA ILE A 9 -1.88 1.46 -12.52
C ILE A 9 -1.43 0.81 -11.22
N MET A 10 -2.30 0.78 -10.23
CA MET A 10 -1.97 0.28 -8.90
C MET A 10 -3.02 -0.69 -8.37
N LYS A 11 -2.55 -1.69 -7.64
CA LYS A 11 -3.33 -2.54 -6.77
C LYS A 11 -2.65 -2.61 -5.41
N ILE A 12 -3.41 -2.40 -4.35
CA ILE A 12 -2.94 -2.60 -2.98
C ILE A 12 -3.44 -3.96 -2.52
N THR A 13 -2.51 -4.89 -2.35
CA THR A 13 -2.80 -6.16 -1.67
C THR A 13 -2.29 -6.00 -0.25
N GLY A 14 -3.20 -5.84 0.71
CA GLY A 14 -2.81 -5.62 2.09
C GLY A 14 -2.26 -6.89 2.73
N PHE A 15 -0.94 -7.03 2.80
CA PHE A 15 -0.27 -7.92 3.72
C PHE A 15 0.42 -7.08 4.78
N ILE A 16 0.12 -7.31 6.05
CA ILE A 16 0.72 -6.60 7.16
C ILE A 16 1.48 -7.60 8.01
N ALA A 17 2.79 -7.40 8.12
CA ALA A 17 3.64 -8.15 9.02
C ALA A 17 3.79 -7.39 10.34
N ILE A 18 3.33 -7.96 11.45
CA ILE A 18 3.58 -7.43 12.79
C ILE A 18 4.80 -8.17 13.34
N SER A 19 5.89 -7.43 13.57
CA SER A 19 7.04 -7.94 14.30
C SER A 19 6.90 -7.55 15.78
N PHE A 20 6.58 -8.52 16.64
CA PHE A 20 6.69 -8.36 18.08
C PHE A 20 8.10 -8.71 18.52
N SER A 21 8.90 -7.74 18.92
CA SER A 21 10.14 -7.99 19.66
C SER A 21 9.81 -8.05 21.15
N ILE A 22 9.67 -9.25 21.69
CA ILE A 22 9.63 -9.44 23.13
C ILE A 22 11.07 -9.51 23.62
N VAL A 23 11.54 -8.45 24.26
CA VAL A 23 12.78 -8.52 25.06
C VAL A 23 12.42 -9.11 26.41
N CYS A 24 12.63 -10.40 26.58
CA CYS A 24 12.55 -11.05 27.88
C CYS A 24 13.95 -11.06 28.49
N SER A 25 14.20 -10.17 29.46
CA SER A 25 15.37 -10.25 30.32
C SER A 25 14.98 -10.95 31.60
N THR A 26 15.32 -12.25 31.73
CA THR A 26 15.38 -12.92 33.03
C THR A 26 16.70 -13.66 33.09
N ALA A 27 17.57 -13.18 33.99
CA ALA A 27 18.73 -13.94 34.43
C ALA A 27 18.28 -15.04 35.39
N ALA A 28 18.51 -16.26 35.06
CA ALA A 28 18.66 -17.35 36.04
C ALA A 28 19.48 -18.48 35.41
N CYS A 29 20.59 -18.82 36.07
CA CYS A 29 21.44 -19.94 35.75
C CYS A 29 20.72 -21.28 35.98
N SER A 30 20.80 -22.20 35.02
CA SER A 30 21.03 -23.63 35.26
C SER A 30 21.23 -24.35 33.93
N ASP A 31 22.13 -25.29 33.95
CA ASP A 31 22.65 -26.12 32.85
C ASP A 31 21.56 -26.93 32.17
N ASP A 32 21.35 -26.70 30.88
CA ASP A 32 21.24 -27.67 29.78
C ASP A 32 20.85 -26.94 28.47
N PRO A 33 21.53 -27.14 27.34
CA PRO A 33 21.17 -26.45 26.13
C PRO A 33 20.03 -27.18 25.40
N VAL A 34 18.83 -27.09 25.88
CA VAL A 34 17.66 -27.28 25.03
C VAL A 34 17.55 -26.05 24.17
N ALA A 35 17.90 -26.17 22.91
CA ALA A 35 17.63 -25.14 21.91
C ALA A 35 16.13 -24.89 21.89
N VAL A 36 15.67 -23.90 22.65
CA VAL A 36 14.32 -23.37 22.55
C VAL A 36 14.26 -22.71 21.17
N ALA A 37 13.64 -23.37 20.22
CA ALA A 37 13.31 -22.79 18.96
C ALA A 37 12.49 -21.51 19.28
N ASN A 38 13.12 -20.35 19.09
CA ASN A 38 12.44 -19.08 19.23
C ASN A 38 11.30 -19.10 18.22
N PRO A 39 10.02 -19.13 18.62
CA PRO A 39 8.95 -19.17 17.65
C PRO A 39 9.07 -17.93 16.76
N GLU A 40 9.13 -18.15 15.45
CA GLU A 40 9.12 -17.07 14.48
C GLU A 40 7.87 -16.20 14.78
N PRO A 41 8.01 -14.86 14.88
CA PRO A 41 6.89 -14.01 15.24
C PRO A 41 5.74 -14.21 14.25
N ALA A 42 4.56 -14.47 14.77
CA ALA A 42 3.37 -14.67 13.94
C ALA A 42 3.09 -13.40 13.14
N VAL A 43 3.04 -13.53 11.82
CA VAL A 43 2.67 -12.45 10.91
C VAL A 43 1.16 -12.36 10.87
N THR A 44 0.60 -11.26 11.35
CA THR A 44 -0.83 -10.96 11.22
C THR A 44 -1.05 -10.18 9.92
N VAL A 45 -1.95 -10.68 9.09
CA VAL A 45 -2.32 -10.04 7.83
C VAL A 45 -3.62 -9.29 8.00
N VAL A 46 -3.63 -7.99 7.73
CA VAL A 46 -4.83 -7.16 7.70
C VAL A 46 -5.06 -6.70 6.26
N LYS A 47 -6.29 -6.83 5.79
CA LYS A 47 -6.66 -6.37 4.45
C LYS A 47 -7.04 -4.90 4.47
N VAL A 48 -6.51 -4.13 3.51
CA VAL A 48 -6.99 -2.78 3.23
C VAL A 48 -8.38 -2.90 2.58
N PRO A 49 -9.43 -2.27 3.13
CA PRO A 49 -10.76 -2.32 2.55
C PRO A 49 -10.74 -1.85 1.09
N ASN A 50 -11.32 -2.61 0.20
CA ASN A 50 -11.28 -2.38 -1.25
C ASN A 50 -9.88 -1.99 -1.80
N GLY A 51 -8.80 -2.51 -1.21
CA GLY A 51 -7.43 -2.25 -1.66
C GLY A 51 -7.13 -2.84 -3.03
N SER A 52 -7.88 -3.85 -3.43
CA SER A 52 -7.81 -4.48 -4.75
C SER A 52 -8.72 -3.86 -5.80
N PHE A 53 -9.62 -2.93 -5.41
CA PHE A 53 -10.62 -2.30 -6.26
C PHE A 53 -11.67 -3.26 -6.87
N GLU A 54 -11.74 -4.51 -6.38
CA GLU A 54 -12.70 -5.50 -6.85
C GLU A 54 -14.13 -5.24 -6.36
N GLU A 55 -14.29 -4.54 -5.22
CA GLU A 55 -15.61 -4.21 -4.66
C GLU A 55 -16.37 -3.19 -5.50
N ASP A 56 -15.69 -2.49 -6.40
CA ASP A 56 -16.30 -1.56 -7.35
C ASP A 56 -17.11 -2.31 -8.40
N ALA A 57 -16.69 -3.53 -8.77
CA ALA A 57 -17.33 -4.43 -9.72
C ALA A 57 -17.59 -3.83 -11.13
N ALA A 58 -17.05 -2.64 -11.39
CA ALA A 58 -17.14 -1.91 -12.65
C ALA A 58 -16.06 -0.81 -12.72
N GLU A 59 -15.80 -0.29 -13.90
CA GLU A 59 -14.98 0.91 -14.08
C GLU A 59 -15.68 2.12 -13.46
N THR A 60 -14.96 2.88 -12.62
CA THR A 60 -15.52 4.03 -11.92
C THR A 60 -14.45 5.07 -11.61
N ALA A 61 -14.85 6.35 -11.57
CA ALA A 61 -14.02 7.46 -11.08
C ALA A 61 -14.15 7.68 -9.56
N SER A 62 -15.02 6.91 -8.89
CA SER A 62 -15.29 7.03 -7.45
C SER A 62 -15.10 5.68 -6.77
N PRO A 63 -13.85 5.25 -6.51
CA PRO A 63 -13.57 3.96 -5.88
C PRO A 63 -14.22 3.87 -4.49
N LYS A 64 -14.90 2.75 -4.21
CA LYS A 64 -15.54 2.52 -2.91
C LYS A 64 -14.53 2.55 -1.77
N GLY A 65 -14.83 3.32 -0.74
CA GLY A 65 -13.98 3.44 0.45
C GLY A 65 -12.74 4.31 0.26
N TRP A 66 -12.53 4.90 -0.92
CA TRP A 66 -11.44 5.80 -1.22
C TRP A 66 -11.93 7.21 -1.55
N THR A 67 -11.15 8.20 -1.20
CA THR A 67 -11.41 9.62 -1.53
C THR A 67 -10.39 10.09 -2.55
N VAL A 68 -10.86 10.53 -3.72
CA VAL A 68 -10.04 11.13 -4.76
C VAL A 68 -10.05 12.65 -4.59
N SER A 69 -8.90 13.29 -4.76
CA SER A 69 -8.74 14.76 -4.66
C SER A 69 -7.76 15.29 -5.71
N GLY A 70 -7.83 16.58 -6.00
CA GLY A 70 -7.09 17.22 -7.10
C GLY A 70 -7.81 17.02 -8.43
N ASP A 71 -7.07 16.71 -9.49
CA ASP A 71 -7.62 16.45 -10.83
C ASP A 71 -8.29 15.07 -10.86
N TYR A 72 -9.41 14.92 -10.17
CA TYR A 72 -10.10 13.65 -9.95
C TYR A 72 -10.49 12.91 -11.23
N SER A 73 -10.67 13.60 -12.35
CA SER A 73 -10.89 12.99 -13.66
C SER A 73 -9.70 12.18 -14.18
N ALA A 74 -8.51 12.40 -13.62
CA ALA A 74 -7.31 11.63 -13.94
C ALA A 74 -7.24 10.29 -13.20
N ALA A 75 -8.09 10.05 -12.20
CA ALA A 75 -8.13 8.81 -11.43
C ALA A 75 -9.38 8.01 -11.76
N LYS A 76 -9.22 6.72 -12.03
CA LYS A 76 -10.35 5.79 -12.25
C LYS A 76 -9.96 4.35 -11.95
N VAL A 77 -10.93 3.56 -11.55
CA VAL A 77 -10.84 2.10 -11.55
C VAL A 77 -11.02 1.61 -12.97
N VAL A 78 -10.16 0.72 -13.43
CA VAL A 78 -10.17 0.14 -14.77
C VAL A 78 -9.95 -1.38 -14.71
N GLN A 79 -10.31 -2.07 -15.79
CA GLN A 79 -9.93 -3.48 -15.96
C GLN A 79 -8.42 -3.65 -16.14
N GLY A 80 -7.90 -4.81 -15.79
CA GLY A 80 -6.50 -5.17 -15.96
C GLY A 80 -5.69 -5.16 -14.67
N GLY A 81 -6.27 -5.61 -13.57
CA GLY A 81 -5.58 -5.81 -12.28
C GLY A 81 -4.41 -6.80 -12.36
N CYS A 82 -3.49 -6.74 -11.38
CA CYS A 82 -2.40 -7.70 -11.20
C CYS A 82 -2.92 -9.07 -10.77
N GLU A 83 -3.81 -9.04 -9.80
CA GLU A 83 -4.58 -10.18 -9.30
C GLU A 83 -6.04 -9.74 -9.29
N GLY A 84 -6.94 -10.50 -9.93
CA GLY A 84 -8.32 -10.08 -10.14
C GLY A 84 -8.50 -9.21 -11.39
N ASN A 85 -9.63 -8.48 -11.44
CA ASN A 85 -10.10 -7.85 -12.66
C ASN A 85 -9.78 -6.35 -12.71
N TYR A 86 -9.69 -5.67 -11.57
CA TYR A 86 -9.66 -4.21 -11.49
C TYR A 86 -8.37 -3.66 -10.88
N ALA A 87 -8.07 -2.41 -11.19
CA ALA A 87 -6.98 -1.63 -10.60
C ALA A 87 -7.30 -0.14 -10.67
N LEU A 88 -6.75 0.65 -9.74
CA LEU A 88 -6.76 2.10 -9.82
C LEU A 88 -5.74 2.56 -10.88
N GLN A 89 -6.18 3.39 -11.80
CA GLN A 89 -5.34 4.02 -12.82
C GLN A 89 -5.33 5.54 -12.65
N TYR A 90 -4.14 6.12 -12.76
CA TYR A 90 -3.96 7.55 -12.98
C TYR A 90 -3.51 7.81 -14.42
N GLY A 91 -4.11 8.78 -15.07
CA GLY A 91 -3.72 9.16 -16.42
C GLY A 91 -4.59 10.29 -16.98
N ALA A 92 -3.93 11.23 -17.66
CA ALA A 92 -4.57 12.29 -18.42
C ALA A 92 -3.75 12.63 -19.68
N THR A 93 -4.32 13.44 -20.57
CA THR A 93 -3.65 13.93 -21.78
C THR A 93 -2.87 15.21 -21.54
N SER A 94 -3.11 15.89 -20.42
CA SER A 94 -2.41 17.09 -19.96
C SER A 94 -1.79 16.85 -18.59
N ALA A 95 -0.97 17.78 -18.11
CA ALA A 95 -0.44 17.74 -16.76
C ALA A 95 -1.57 17.70 -15.74
N TYR A 96 -1.41 16.88 -14.70
CA TYR A 96 -2.41 16.69 -13.64
C TYR A 96 -1.73 16.45 -12.29
N THR A 97 -2.47 16.72 -11.22
CA THR A 97 -2.11 16.38 -9.86
C THR A 97 -3.32 15.71 -9.19
N VAL A 98 -3.19 14.47 -8.80
CA VAL A 98 -4.27 13.69 -8.19
C VAL A 98 -3.75 12.85 -7.03
N SER A 99 -4.57 12.73 -5.99
CA SER A 99 -4.30 11.83 -4.86
C SER A 99 -5.55 11.01 -4.55
N THR A 100 -5.35 9.75 -4.18
CA THR A 100 -6.41 8.86 -3.69
C THR A 100 -6.04 8.41 -2.28
N ARG A 101 -6.96 8.59 -1.33
CA ARG A 101 -6.72 8.39 0.10
C ARG A 101 -7.75 7.49 0.74
N GLN A 102 -7.31 6.73 1.73
CA GLN A 102 -8.18 5.93 2.59
C GLN A 102 -7.63 5.92 4.01
N SER A 103 -8.54 5.95 5.01
CA SER A 103 -8.21 5.68 6.40
C SER A 103 -8.59 4.23 6.73
N VAL A 104 -7.63 3.46 7.19
CA VAL A 104 -7.82 2.10 7.69
C VAL A 104 -7.92 2.16 9.21
N ASN A 105 -9.01 1.64 9.76
CA ASN A 105 -9.32 1.67 11.19
C ASN A 105 -9.40 0.26 11.78
N GLY A 106 -9.41 0.17 13.11
CA GLY A 106 -9.52 -1.10 13.82
C GLY A 106 -8.23 -1.92 13.83
N LEU A 107 -7.09 -1.25 13.66
CA LEU A 107 -5.78 -1.87 13.75
C LEU A 107 -5.33 -1.97 15.22
N GLU A 108 -4.54 -2.97 15.54
CA GLU A 108 -3.78 -2.98 16.79
C GLU A 108 -2.59 -2.02 16.70
N ASP A 109 -2.16 -1.45 17.82
CA ASP A 109 -0.95 -0.64 17.86
C ASP A 109 0.27 -1.51 17.54
N GLY A 110 1.16 -1.01 16.68
CA GLY A 110 2.30 -1.81 16.22
C GLY A 110 3.04 -1.21 15.04
N ILE A 111 3.97 -2.00 14.50
CA ILE A 111 4.72 -1.65 13.29
C ILE A 111 4.22 -2.50 12.13
N TYR A 112 3.89 -1.84 11.04
CA TYR A 112 3.28 -2.44 9.86
C TYR A 112 4.08 -2.16 8.60
N ASP A 113 3.96 -3.07 7.64
CA ASP A 113 4.40 -2.85 6.26
C ASP A 113 3.16 -2.88 5.34
N LEU A 114 3.02 -1.89 4.46
CA LEU A 114 2.01 -1.87 3.41
C LEU A 114 2.62 -2.45 2.14
N GLU A 115 2.07 -3.55 1.67
CA GLU A 115 2.44 -4.15 0.38
C GLU A 115 1.48 -3.69 -0.72
N PHE A 116 2.02 -3.42 -1.90
CA PHE A 116 1.24 -3.06 -3.07
C PHE A 116 1.93 -3.45 -4.37
N TYR A 117 1.16 -3.51 -5.44
CA TYR A 117 1.65 -3.73 -6.80
C TYR A 117 1.33 -2.52 -7.67
N TYR A 118 2.24 -2.18 -8.56
CA TYR A 118 2.04 -1.07 -9.49
C TYR A 118 2.69 -1.31 -10.85
N LYS A 119 2.20 -0.58 -11.86
CA LYS A 119 2.88 -0.31 -13.14
C LYS A 119 2.93 1.19 -13.34
N SER A 120 3.99 1.70 -13.92
CA SER A 120 4.13 3.13 -14.21
C SER A 120 4.84 3.32 -15.56
N THR A 121 4.29 4.15 -16.41
CA THR A 121 4.96 4.52 -17.68
C THR A 121 6.16 5.43 -17.47
N GLY A 122 6.31 5.99 -16.26
CA GLY A 122 7.30 7.01 -15.96
C GLY A 122 6.90 8.39 -16.45
N GLY A 123 7.80 9.36 -16.25
CA GLY A 123 7.58 10.76 -16.67
C GLY A 123 6.77 11.62 -15.70
N GLN A 124 6.34 11.05 -14.57
CA GLN A 124 5.74 11.80 -13.47
C GLN A 124 6.81 12.59 -12.72
N ILE A 125 6.51 13.83 -12.33
CA ILE A 125 7.39 14.66 -11.48
C ILE A 125 7.42 14.08 -10.06
N SER A 126 6.26 13.64 -9.56
CA SER A 126 6.09 12.98 -8.28
C SER A 126 5.09 11.83 -8.43
N CYS A 127 5.45 10.66 -7.91
CA CYS A 127 4.57 9.51 -7.86
C CYS A 127 5.00 8.61 -6.70
N TYR A 128 4.12 8.42 -5.72
CA TYR A 128 4.45 7.66 -4.51
C TYR A 128 3.22 7.02 -3.86
N VAL A 129 3.50 6.05 -2.99
CA VAL A 129 2.56 5.57 -1.98
C VAL A 129 3.10 5.95 -0.61
N ALA A 130 2.26 6.56 0.21
CA ALA A 130 2.57 6.90 1.59
C ALA A 130 1.55 6.27 2.54
N ALA A 131 2.00 5.93 3.74
CA ALA A 131 1.14 5.43 4.79
C ALA A 131 1.63 5.86 6.18
N GLY A 132 0.71 6.06 7.10
CA GLY A 132 0.94 6.50 8.47
C GLY A 132 -0.07 7.53 8.93
N THR A 133 0.03 7.95 10.19
CA THR A 133 -0.78 9.02 10.78
C THR A 133 0.02 10.33 10.79
N ASP A 134 0.67 10.65 11.90
CA ASP A 134 1.41 11.91 12.08
C ASP A 134 2.71 11.93 11.28
N THR A 135 3.41 10.81 11.23
CA THR A 135 4.61 10.64 10.41
C THR A 135 4.38 9.61 9.31
N LYS A 136 4.13 10.07 8.10
CA LYS A 136 3.95 9.18 6.94
C LYS A 136 5.29 8.64 6.48
N LYS A 137 5.34 7.34 6.26
CA LYS A 137 6.38 6.69 5.47
C LYS A 137 5.96 6.71 4.01
N MET A 138 6.94 6.74 3.10
CA MET A 138 6.68 6.92 1.68
C MET A 138 7.63 6.06 0.84
N THR A 139 7.11 5.55 -0.27
CA THR A 139 7.87 4.86 -1.31
C THR A 139 7.58 5.50 -2.66
N SER A 140 8.61 6.06 -3.29
CA SER A 140 8.52 6.60 -4.65
C SER A 140 8.44 5.48 -5.68
N LEU A 141 7.63 5.67 -6.72
CA LEU A 141 7.40 4.69 -7.76
C LEU A 141 8.29 4.96 -8.97
N GLN A 142 8.93 3.91 -9.46
CA GLN A 142 9.83 3.96 -10.62
C GLN A 142 9.08 3.54 -11.89
N ALA A 143 9.62 3.90 -13.06
CA ALA A 143 9.05 3.47 -14.32
C ALA A 143 9.11 1.93 -14.46
N SER A 144 7.96 1.32 -14.77
CA SER A 144 7.79 -0.10 -15.08
C SER A 144 6.55 -0.29 -15.97
N PRO A 145 6.62 0.07 -17.26
CA PRO A 145 5.44 0.17 -18.11
C PRO A 145 4.80 -1.17 -18.47
N SER A 146 5.57 -2.25 -18.47
CA SER A 146 5.12 -3.55 -18.95
C SER A 146 4.92 -4.59 -17.86
N THR A 147 5.55 -4.41 -16.70
CA THR A 147 5.61 -5.43 -15.65
C THR A 147 5.04 -4.87 -14.34
N TRP A 148 4.21 -5.64 -13.67
CA TRP A 148 3.78 -5.35 -12.31
C TRP A 148 4.96 -5.47 -11.35
N VAL A 149 5.19 -4.43 -10.55
CA VAL A 149 6.22 -4.38 -9.53
C VAL A 149 5.57 -4.51 -8.17
N ARG A 150 6.02 -5.49 -7.39
CA ARG A 150 5.70 -5.61 -5.96
C ARG A 150 6.55 -4.62 -5.18
N SER A 151 5.93 -3.82 -4.34
CA SER A 151 6.62 -2.80 -3.55
C SER A 151 6.00 -2.65 -2.16
N TYR A 152 6.66 -1.88 -1.29
CA TYR A 152 6.30 -1.76 0.11
C TYR A 152 6.50 -0.34 0.62
N VAL A 153 5.61 0.10 1.52
CA VAL A 153 5.93 1.16 2.49
C VAL A 153 6.20 0.47 3.81
N ARG A 154 7.42 0.58 4.34
CA ARG A 154 7.88 -0.21 5.49
C ARG A 154 7.98 0.59 6.79
N GLY A 155 7.79 -0.12 7.91
CA GLY A 155 8.01 0.44 9.25
C GLY A 155 7.01 1.52 9.62
N ILE A 156 5.76 1.36 9.23
CA ILE A 156 4.67 2.28 9.53
C ILE A 156 4.25 2.05 10.98
N LYS A 157 4.42 3.06 11.82
CA LYS A 157 3.94 3.02 13.20
C LYS A 157 2.45 3.30 13.23
N VAL A 158 1.68 2.40 13.86
CA VAL A 158 0.26 2.57 14.15
C VAL A 158 0.11 2.81 15.64
N GLU A 159 -0.55 3.91 15.98
CA GLU A 159 -0.94 4.28 17.33
C GLU A 159 -2.39 4.78 17.30
N GLY A 160 -3.20 4.32 18.23
CA GLY A 160 -4.64 4.66 18.28
C GLY A 160 -5.49 3.95 17.22
N GLY A 161 -5.03 2.82 16.73
CA GLY A 161 -5.84 1.88 15.94
C GLY A 161 -6.15 2.31 14.52
N LYS A 162 -5.42 3.28 13.94
CA LYS A 162 -5.65 3.72 12.56
C LYS A 162 -4.38 4.18 11.85
N TRP A 163 -4.42 4.18 10.52
CA TRP A 163 -3.47 4.86 9.65
C TRP A 163 -4.16 5.36 8.39
N ASP A 164 -3.54 6.32 7.72
CA ASP A 164 -3.97 6.82 6.41
C ASP A 164 -3.04 6.29 5.33
N ILE A 165 -3.63 5.89 4.21
CA ILE A 165 -2.94 5.54 2.97
C ILE A 165 -3.16 6.67 1.99
N GLU A 166 -2.12 7.06 1.27
CA GLU A 166 -2.16 8.04 0.18
C GLU A 166 -1.41 7.50 -1.02
N ILE A 167 -2.07 7.52 -2.16
CA ILE A 167 -1.51 7.29 -3.50
C ILE A 167 -1.45 8.65 -4.18
N HIS A 168 -0.28 9.02 -4.73
CA HIS A 168 -0.07 10.31 -5.39
C HIS A 168 0.66 10.13 -6.72
#